data_fcfe3da76e2110ad8af84cb6b42c4a21
#
_entry.id   fcfe3da76e2110ad8af84cb6b42c4a21
#
_cell.length_a   1.000
_cell.length_b   1.000
_cell.length_c   1.000
_cell.angle_alpha   90.00
_cell.angle_beta   90.00
_cell.angle_gamma   90.00
#
_symmetry.space_group_name_H-M   'P 1'
#
loop_
_entity.id
_entity.type
_entity.pdbx_description
1 polymer ?
#
loop_
_entity_poly.entity_id
_entity_poly.type
_entity_poly.pdbx_seq_one_letter_code
_entity_poly.pdbx_strand_id
1 'polypeptide(L)'
;MHTDSIQWQIEVDKKDIAYIVSIFEGYENLAVVRTLDPSRGIIELMISPDNLEDTRQLIKALAKEIPFRPLGVGEPLGATSNH
;
A
#
# COMPACT_ATOMS: atom_id res chain seq x y z
N MET A 1 -3.70 12.72 -18.64
CA MET A 1 -3.84 12.22 -18.16
C MET A 1 -3.47 12.06 -17.07
N HIS A 2 -3.61 11.86 -16.51
CA HIS A 2 -3.15 11.69 -15.51
C HIS A 2 -3.34 10.59 -15.02
N THR A 3 -2.63 10.05 -14.36
CA THR A 3 -2.81 8.97 -13.82
C THR A 3 -3.06 9.17 -12.55
N ASP A 4 -3.99 8.82 -12.03
CA ASP A 4 -4.32 9.00 -10.72
C ASP A 4 -4.06 7.76 -9.98
N SER A 5 -2.89 7.57 -9.55
CA SER A 5 -2.58 6.44 -8.67
C SER A 5 -3.29 6.59 -7.35
N ILE A 6 -3.73 5.50 -6.83
CA ILE A 6 -4.32 5.46 -5.50
C ILE A 6 -3.19 5.13 -4.54
N GLN A 7 -3.07 5.91 -3.48
CA GLN A 7 -1.98 5.71 -2.54
C GLN A 7 -2.53 5.27 -1.21
N TRP A 8 -2.22 4.05 -0.82
CA TRP A 8 -2.62 3.52 0.47
C TRP A 8 -1.39 3.46 1.37
N GLN A 9 -1.53 3.97 2.58
CA GLN A 9 -0.45 3.93 3.55
C GLN A 9 -0.85 2.97 4.66
N ILE A 10 0.06 2.07 5.00
CA ILE A 10 -0.18 1.11 6.07
C ILE A 10 1.02 1.06 6.98
N GLU A 11 0.78 0.67 8.21
CA GLU A 11 1.83 0.51 9.20
C GLU A 11 1.93 -0.97 9.54
N VAL A 12 3.15 -1.52 9.48
CA VAL A 12 3.39 -2.92 9.79
C VAL A 12 4.59 -3.01 10.72
N ASP A 13 4.85 -4.18 11.26
CA ASP A 13 6.07 -4.38 12.02
C ASP A 13 7.24 -4.24 11.08
N LYS A 14 8.32 -3.67 11.58
CA LYS A 14 9.51 -3.47 10.76
C LYS A 14 10.00 -4.78 10.16
N LYS A 15 9.87 -5.86 10.89
CA LYS A 15 10.34 -7.14 10.41
C LYS A 15 9.56 -7.66 9.21
N ASP A 16 8.36 -7.12 8.98
CA ASP A 16 7.53 -7.59 7.89
C ASP A 16 7.66 -6.75 6.65
N ILE A 17 8.41 -5.66 6.69
CA ILE A 17 8.52 -4.79 5.53
C ILE A 17 9.12 -5.52 4.33
N ALA A 18 10.23 -6.21 4.56
CA ALA A 18 10.90 -6.90 3.45
C ALA A 18 10.01 -7.98 2.85
N TYR A 19 9.24 -8.65 3.68
CA TYR A 19 8.35 -9.68 3.19
C TYR A 19 7.27 -9.08 2.29
N ILE A 20 6.67 -7.98 2.73
CA ILE A 20 5.63 -7.33 1.96
C ILE A 20 6.19 -6.80 0.64
N VAL A 21 7.36 -6.18 0.70
CA VAL A 21 7.98 -5.68 -0.51
C VAL A 21 8.22 -6.81 -1.50
N SER A 22 8.72 -7.94 -1.02
CA SER A 22 8.99 -9.06 -1.91
C SER A 22 7.73 -9.65 -2.51
N ILE A 23 6.63 -9.65 -1.77
CA ILE A 23 5.37 -10.13 -2.29
C ILE A 23 4.92 -9.24 -3.46
N PHE A 24 4.99 -7.92 -3.27
CA PHE A 24 4.55 -7.03 -4.33
C PHE A 24 5.51 -7.01 -5.51
N GLU A 25 6.78 -7.30 -5.28
CA GLU A 25 7.71 -7.44 -6.39
C GLU A 25 7.36 -8.64 -7.26
N GLY A 26 6.80 -9.67 -6.67
CA GLY A 26 6.36 -10.82 -7.42
C GLY A 26 5.09 -10.55 -8.21
N TYR A 27 4.35 -9.50 -7.83
CA TYR A 27 3.15 -9.12 -8.56
C TYR A 27 3.38 -7.74 -9.14
N GLU A 28 4.35 -7.65 -10.00
CA GLU A 28 4.91 -6.37 -10.38
C GLU A 28 3.92 -5.40 -11.02
N ASN A 29 2.81 -5.86 -11.49
CA ASN A 29 1.86 -4.96 -12.09
C ASN A 29 0.76 -4.51 -11.16
N LEU A 30 0.76 -4.93 -9.93
CA LEU A 30 -0.33 -4.57 -9.03
C LEU A 30 -0.12 -3.24 -8.35
N ALA A 31 1.06 -3.04 -7.81
CA ALA A 31 1.33 -1.81 -7.06
C ALA A 31 2.81 -1.63 -6.89
N VAL A 32 3.20 -0.41 -6.66
CA VAL A 32 4.59 -0.10 -6.32
C VAL A 32 4.62 0.20 -4.83
N VAL A 33 5.55 -0.42 -4.12
CA VAL A 33 5.67 -0.24 -2.70
C VAL A 33 6.82 0.69 -2.39
N ARG A 34 6.57 1.68 -1.55
CA ARG A 34 7.63 2.58 -1.10
C ARG A 34 7.64 2.55 0.41
N THR A 35 8.83 2.55 0.99
CA THR A 35 8.94 2.62 2.44
C THR A 35 9.04 4.09 2.81
N LEU A 36 8.06 4.57 3.54
CA LEU A 36 8.06 5.97 3.95
C LEU A 36 8.83 6.18 5.24
N ASP A 37 8.66 5.28 6.19
CA ASP A 37 9.33 5.42 7.48
C ASP A 37 9.71 4.03 7.96
N PRO A 38 10.93 3.59 7.67
CA PRO A 38 11.32 2.24 8.06
C PRO A 38 11.37 2.03 9.56
N SER A 39 11.63 3.07 10.32
CA SER A 39 11.72 2.89 11.76
C SER A 39 10.35 2.67 12.37
N ARG A 40 9.29 3.17 11.74
CA ARG A 40 7.94 2.97 12.24
C ARG A 40 7.18 1.92 11.46
N GLY A 41 7.76 1.39 10.41
CA GLY A 41 7.09 0.37 9.62
C GLY A 41 6.00 0.94 8.72
N ILE A 42 6.18 2.16 8.23
CA ILE A 42 5.17 2.79 7.39
C ILE A 42 5.55 2.65 5.93
N ILE A 43 4.67 2.02 5.17
CA ILE A 43 4.89 1.83 3.74
C ILE A 43 3.70 2.38 2.98
N GLU A 44 3.95 2.71 1.73
CA GLU A 44 2.92 3.25 0.86
C GLU A 44 2.79 2.37 -0.36
N LEU A 45 1.57 2.05 -0.72
CA LEU A 45 1.30 1.29 -1.93
C LEU A 45 0.71 2.25 -2.96
N MET A 46 1.38 2.36 -4.10
CA MET A 46 0.87 3.18 -5.19
C MET A 46 0.22 2.23 -6.19
N ILE A 47 -1.08 2.35 -6.36
CA ILE A 47 -1.88 1.39 -7.07
C ILE A 47 -2.51 2.02 -8.28
N SER A 48 -2.35 1.39 -9.43
CA SER A 48 -3.04 1.85 -10.61
C SER A 48 -4.52 1.52 -10.46
N PRO A 49 -5.41 2.40 -10.86
CA PRO A 49 -6.84 2.10 -10.73
C PRO A 49 -7.26 0.80 -11.39
N ASP A 50 -6.58 0.43 -12.48
CA ASP A 50 -6.93 -0.80 -13.18
C ASP A 50 -6.61 -2.03 -12.33
N ASN A 51 -5.73 -1.89 -11.38
CA ASN A 51 -5.31 -3.02 -10.57
C ASN A 51 -5.83 -2.94 -9.15
N LEU A 52 -6.75 -2.03 -8.91
CA LEU A 52 -7.20 -1.79 -7.54
C LEU A 52 -7.84 -3.03 -6.93
N GLU A 53 -8.68 -3.70 -7.68
CA GLU A 53 -9.37 -4.85 -7.12
C GLU A 53 -8.42 -6.00 -6.82
N ASP A 54 -7.47 -6.25 -7.73
CA ASP A 54 -6.51 -7.32 -7.50
C ASP A 54 -5.62 -6.98 -6.31
N THR A 55 -5.23 -5.72 -6.18
CA THR A 55 -4.41 -5.31 -5.05
C THR A 55 -5.18 -5.46 -3.75
N ARG A 56 -6.46 -5.10 -3.77
CA ARG A 56 -7.30 -5.24 -2.59
C ARG A 56 -7.40 -6.70 -2.13
N GLN A 57 -7.54 -7.62 -3.10
CA GLN A 57 -7.58 -9.02 -2.76
C GLN A 57 -6.27 -9.50 -2.14
N LEU A 58 -5.14 -9.04 -2.68
CA LEU A 58 -3.86 -9.41 -2.13
C LEU A 58 -3.69 -8.85 -0.72
N ILE A 59 -4.11 -7.62 -0.49
CA ILE A 59 -4.02 -7.02 0.83
C ILE A 59 -4.89 -7.79 1.83
N LYS A 60 -6.07 -8.21 1.42
CA LYS A 60 -6.92 -8.99 2.31
C LYS A 60 -6.26 -10.31 2.68
N ALA A 61 -5.60 -10.95 1.72
CA ALA A 61 -4.91 -12.19 2.00
C ALA A 61 -3.73 -11.96 2.95
N LEU A 62 -2.99 -10.88 2.74
CA LEU A 62 -1.86 -10.58 3.62
C LEU A 62 -2.33 -10.24 5.02
N ALA A 63 -3.47 -9.62 5.15
CA ALA A 63 -3.97 -9.24 6.47
C ALA A 63 -4.23 -10.45 7.35
N LYS A 64 -4.39 -11.62 6.76
CA LYS A 64 -4.57 -12.83 7.53
C LYS A 64 -3.26 -13.37 8.08
N GLU A 65 -2.14 -12.96 7.48
CA GLU A 65 -0.85 -13.45 7.90
C GLU A 65 -0.07 -12.42 8.66
N ILE A 66 -0.22 -11.16 8.33
CA ILE A 66 0.60 -10.11 8.90
C ILE A 66 -0.32 -9.06 9.47
N PRO A 67 -0.15 -8.73 10.73
CA PRO A 67 -0.97 -7.65 11.28
C PRO A 67 -0.50 -6.32 10.70
N PHE A 68 -1.39 -5.55 10.16
CA PHE A 68 -1.05 -4.22 9.75
C PHE A 68 -2.24 -3.30 10.00
N ARG A 69 -1.95 -2.02 10.02
CA ARG A 69 -2.94 -1.05 10.33
C ARG A 69 -3.04 -0.07 9.20
N PRO A 70 -4.19 0.11 8.59
CA PRO A 70 -4.33 1.11 7.55
C PRO A 70 -4.21 2.50 8.15
N LEU A 71 -3.40 3.34 7.52
CA LEU A 71 -3.26 4.70 7.97
C LEU A 71 -4.09 5.66 7.14
N GLY A 72 -4.66 5.16 6.06
CA GLY A 72 -5.53 6.00 5.26
C GLY A 72 -5.20 5.88 3.82
N VAL A 73 -6.08 6.44 3.00
CA VAL A 73 -5.89 6.46 1.59
C VAL A 73 -5.45 7.84 1.25
N GLY A 74 -4.23 7.96 0.81
CA GLY A 74 -3.72 9.22 0.39
C GLY A 74 -4.14 9.42 -1.02
N GLU A 75 -5.05 10.30 -1.27
CA GLU A 75 -5.42 10.55 -2.60
C GLU A 75 -4.81 11.81 -3.04
N PRO A 76 -4.47 11.91 -4.25
CA PRO A 76 -3.79 13.10 -4.71
C PRO A 76 -4.61 14.32 -4.47
N LEU A 77 -5.84 14.18 -4.38
CA LEU A 77 -6.58 15.19 -4.10
C LEU A 77 -6.97 15.24 -2.91
N GLY A 78 -6.72 15.15 -2.31
CA GLY A 78 -7.09 15.08 -1.24
C GLY A 78 -7.85 15.14 -0.62
N ALA A 79 -7.80 15.03 -0.54
CA ALA A 79 -8.41 14.98 -0.14
C ALA A 79 -8.55 15.29 0.95
N THR A 80 -8.34 15.54 1.04
CA THR A 80 -8.57 15.84 1.83
C THR A 80 -9.06 16.26 2.59
N SER A 81 -9.16 16.41 2.61
CA SER A 81 -9.61 16.77 3.26
C SER A 81 -9.92 16.99 4.12
N ASN A 82 -10.03 17.10 4.24
CA ASN A 82 -10.41 17.41 4.93
C ASN A 82 -10.51 17.60 5.70
N HIS A 83 -10.58 17.66 5.73
CA HIS A 83 -10.81 17.92 6.25
C HIS A 83 -10.92 18.10 6.70
#